data_74884af931b4f42af2ec5896f22ddab4
#
_entry.id   74884af931b4f42af2ec5896f22ddab4
#
_cell.length_a   1.000
_cell.length_b   1.000
_cell.length_c   1.000
_cell.angle_alpha   90.00
_cell.angle_beta   90.00
_cell.angle_gamma   90.00
#
_symmetry.space_group_name_H-M   'P 1'
#
loop_
_entity.id
_entity.type
_entity.pdbx_description
1 polymer ?
#
loop_
_entity_poly.entity_id
_entity_poly.type
_entity_poly.pdbx_seq_one_letter_code
_entity_poly.pdbx_strand_id
1 'polypeptide(L)'
;KEWINCVKPHFFRAPTDNDKGFGNWLAKEWKINKLDSPVITQEKDIEAIRNEDGSVTVTTAERCSFLRGSIVTQYQYTMYSDGSIDFHAKYIPQDSLPTMPCIGNTFILPNTLSNVSWYGRGPMETYPDRKTSSSIGRWNNTIDDQYFHYSRPQDSGNHEDVAEVRLTDNKGKGWLITAENGLFSYSALPYSVNQLY
;
A
#
# COMPACT_ATOMS: atom_id res chain seq x y z
N LYS A 1 1.24 1.00 -20.46
CA LYS A 1 2.44 1.64 -19.87
C LYS A 1 2.13 2.52 -18.65
N GLU A 2 0.97 3.20 -18.59
CA GLU A 2 0.63 4.11 -17.49
C GLU A 2 0.38 3.39 -16.15
N TRP A 3 -0.17 2.19 -16.17
CA TRP A 3 -0.51 1.40 -14.98
C TRP A 3 0.70 0.93 -14.16
N ILE A 4 1.77 0.53 -14.82
CA ILE A 4 2.99 0.05 -14.16
C ILE A 4 3.69 1.17 -13.39
N ASN A 5 3.55 2.42 -13.85
CA ASN A 5 4.11 3.59 -13.16
C ASN A 5 3.26 4.06 -11.97
N CYS A 6 2.03 3.52 -11.79
CA CYS A 6 1.15 3.87 -10.68
C CYS A 6 1.40 3.05 -9.42
N VAL A 7 2.12 1.93 -9.52
CA VAL A 7 2.45 1.06 -8.39
C VAL A 7 3.89 1.32 -7.98
N LYS A 8 4.09 1.59 -6.71
CA LYS A 8 5.43 1.79 -6.13
C LYS A 8 5.59 0.95 -4.86
N PRO A 9 6.79 0.41 -4.61
CA PRO A 9 7.07 -0.25 -3.34
C PRO A 9 6.91 0.75 -2.18
N HIS A 10 6.40 0.27 -1.08
CA HIS A 10 6.07 1.10 0.08
C HIS A 10 6.63 0.47 1.36
N PHE A 11 7.54 1.21 2.02
CA PHE A 11 8.25 0.75 3.21
C PHE A 11 8.22 1.76 4.35
N PHE A 12 7.38 2.78 4.24
CA PHE A 12 7.31 3.88 5.19
C PHE A 12 5.86 4.31 5.41
N ARG A 13 5.50 4.61 6.65
CA ARG A 13 4.27 5.31 7.04
C ARG A 13 4.59 6.57 7.83
N ALA A 14 3.64 7.49 7.90
CA ALA A 14 3.78 8.67 8.74
C ALA A 14 3.95 8.25 10.21
N PRO A 15 4.99 8.75 10.92
CA PRO A 15 5.24 8.35 12.30
C PRO A 15 4.11 8.79 13.23
N THR A 16 3.63 7.86 14.05
CA THR A 16 2.68 8.14 15.13
C THR A 16 3.38 8.76 16.34
N ASP A 17 2.61 9.24 17.31
CA ASP A 17 3.16 9.73 18.58
C ASP A 17 3.95 8.64 19.32
N ASN A 18 3.55 7.37 19.22
CA ASN A 18 4.28 6.25 19.81
C ASN A 18 5.65 6.05 19.14
N ASP A 19 5.78 6.28 17.84
CA ASP A 19 7.04 6.16 17.12
C ASP A 19 8.02 7.32 17.43
N LYS A 20 7.46 8.45 17.91
CA LYS A 20 8.21 9.68 18.25
C LYS A 20 8.58 9.78 19.73
N GLY A 21 7.93 9.00 20.62
CA GLY A 21 8.01 9.15 22.07
C GLY A 21 8.38 7.88 22.84
N PHE A 22 8.31 7.97 24.18
CA PHE A 22 8.48 6.88 25.13
C PHE A 22 9.81 6.09 25.05
N GLY A 23 10.91 6.76 24.69
CA GLY A 23 12.21 6.10 24.50
C GLY A 23 12.29 5.27 23.22
N ASN A 24 11.24 5.26 22.43
CA ASN A 24 11.20 4.58 21.14
C ASN A 24 11.64 5.56 20.05
N TRP A 25 12.81 5.32 19.47
CA TRP A 25 13.42 6.20 18.48
C TRP A 25 13.15 5.77 17.03
N LEU A 26 12.10 4.97 16.80
CA LEU A 26 11.78 4.40 15.50
C LEU A 26 11.63 5.47 14.42
N ALA A 27 10.87 6.52 14.66
CA ALA A 27 10.70 7.61 13.70
C ALA A 27 12.03 8.24 13.28
N LYS A 28 12.97 8.40 14.23
CA LYS A 28 14.31 8.91 13.97
C LYS A 28 15.15 7.92 13.17
N GLU A 29 15.08 6.63 13.53
CA GLU A 29 15.76 5.56 12.78
C GLU A 29 15.29 5.49 11.33
N TRP A 30 13.98 5.55 11.09
CA TRP A 30 13.42 5.53 9.75
C TRP A 30 13.90 6.71 8.90
N LYS A 31 13.93 7.91 9.49
CA LYS A 31 14.39 9.13 8.82
C LYS A 31 15.90 9.09 8.51
N ILE A 32 16.71 8.63 9.44
CA ILE A 32 18.16 8.44 9.23
C ILE A 32 18.41 7.46 8.08
N ASN A 33 17.65 6.35 8.05
CA ASN A 33 17.77 5.34 7.01
C ASN A 33 17.07 5.70 5.69
N LYS A 34 16.42 6.87 5.60
CA LYS A 34 15.73 7.36 4.39
C LYS A 34 14.62 6.42 3.91
N LEU A 35 13.84 5.84 4.84
CA LEU A 35 12.71 5.00 4.47
C LEU A 35 11.60 5.81 3.79
N ASP A 36 11.48 7.10 4.11
CA ASP A 36 10.56 8.07 3.50
C ASP A 36 10.97 8.54 2.10
N SER A 37 12.23 8.32 1.73
CA SER A 37 12.82 8.79 0.46
C SER A 37 13.89 7.83 -0.06
N PRO A 38 13.56 6.55 -0.28
CA PRO A 38 14.53 5.58 -0.81
C PRO A 38 14.98 5.95 -2.22
N VAL A 39 16.18 5.53 -2.58
CA VAL A 39 16.62 5.58 -3.98
C VAL A 39 16.06 4.36 -4.69
N ILE A 40 15.21 4.58 -5.69
CA ILE A 40 14.60 3.51 -6.48
C ILE A 40 15.31 3.43 -7.82
N THR A 41 15.79 2.24 -8.16
CA THR A 41 16.43 1.94 -9.44
C THR A 41 15.80 0.72 -10.10
N GLN A 42 15.77 0.73 -11.43
CA GLN A 42 15.33 -0.45 -12.19
C GLN A 42 16.36 -1.57 -11.99
N GLU A 43 15.89 -2.73 -11.54
CA GLU A 43 16.73 -3.93 -11.34
C GLU A 43 16.58 -4.91 -12.50
N LYS A 44 15.38 -5.00 -13.07
CA LYS A 44 15.06 -5.81 -14.25
C LYS A 44 14.16 -5.02 -15.19
N ASP A 45 14.49 -5.04 -16.47
CA ASP A 45 13.65 -4.45 -17.51
C ASP A 45 12.26 -5.06 -17.56
N ILE A 46 11.33 -4.31 -18.15
CA ILE A 46 9.95 -4.76 -18.33
C ILE A 46 9.94 -5.82 -19.43
N GLU A 47 9.54 -7.03 -19.08
CA GLU A 47 9.28 -8.12 -20.01
C GLU A 47 7.78 -8.39 -20.11
N ALA A 48 7.27 -8.65 -21.31
CA ALA A 48 5.87 -8.98 -21.54
C ALA A 48 5.77 -10.26 -22.38
N ILE A 49 4.99 -11.21 -21.91
CA ILE A 49 4.76 -12.52 -22.56
C ILE A 49 3.25 -12.70 -22.74
N ARG A 50 2.84 -13.10 -23.95
CA ARG A 50 1.47 -13.54 -24.20
C ARG A 50 1.36 -15.02 -23.88
N ASN A 51 0.42 -15.39 -23.02
CA ASN A 51 0.16 -16.75 -22.58
C ASN A 51 -0.75 -17.49 -23.59
N GLU A 52 -0.79 -18.81 -23.50
CA GLU A 52 -1.62 -19.68 -24.37
C GLU A 52 -3.14 -19.39 -24.22
N ASP A 53 -3.59 -18.99 -23.04
CA ASP A 53 -4.98 -18.61 -22.73
C ASP A 53 -5.36 -17.19 -23.26
N GLY A 54 -4.40 -16.52 -23.89
CA GLY A 54 -4.57 -15.17 -24.44
C GLY A 54 -4.33 -14.03 -23.44
N SER A 55 -4.11 -14.33 -22.16
CA SER A 55 -3.69 -13.33 -21.17
C SER A 55 -2.27 -12.83 -21.46
N VAL A 56 -1.88 -11.70 -20.83
CA VAL A 56 -0.54 -11.13 -20.95
C VAL A 56 0.09 -11.01 -19.57
N THR A 57 1.23 -11.68 -19.37
CA THR A 57 2.02 -11.54 -18.17
C THR A 57 3.15 -10.52 -18.38
N VAL A 58 3.23 -9.54 -17.49
CA VAL A 58 4.27 -8.52 -17.45
C VAL A 58 5.07 -8.69 -16.18
N THR A 59 6.39 -8.79 -16.29
CA THR A 59 7.32 -8.89 -15.15
C THR A 59 8.31 -7.75 -15.16
N THR A 60 8.68 -7.26 -13.98
CA THR A 60 9.73 -6.26 -13.77
C THR A 60 10.28 -6.37 -12.36
N ALA A 61 11.39 -5.71 -12.07
CA ALA A 61 11.89 -5.60 -10.70
C ALA A 61 12.53 -4.23 -10.46
N GLU A 62 12.34 -3.73 -9.25
CA GLU A 62 12.92 -2.48 -8.77
C GLU A 62 13.72 -2.73 -7.49
N ARG A 63 14.81 -1.99 -7.32
CA ARG A 63 15.58 -1.96 -6.08
C ARG A 63 15.31 -0.67 -5.34
N CYS A 64 14.86 -0.79 -4.10
CA CYS A 64 14.78 0.30 -3.14
C CYS A 64 15.99 0.26 -2.23
N SER A 65 16.86 1.27 -2.33
CA SER A 65 18.06 1.41 -1.51
C SER A 65 17.85 2.43 -0.40
N PHE A 66 18.19 2.02 0.81
CA PHE A 66 18.16 2.83 2.03
C PHE A 66 19.58 3.22 2.41
N LEU A 67 19.77 3.96 3.50
CA LEU A 67 21.12 4.19 4.02
C LEU A 67 21.80 2.87 4.44
N ARG A 68 21.02 1.93 4.97
CA ARG A 68 21.46 0.59 5.35
C ARG A 68 20.60 -0.46 4.66
N GLY A 69 21.20 -1.23 3.77
CA GLY A 69 20.57 -2.31 3.02
C GLY A 69 19.65 -1.84 1.89
N SER A 70 19.06 -2.79 1.21
CA SER A 70 18.11 -2.56 0.13
C SER A 70 17.07 -3.69 0.05
N ILE A 71 15.98 -3.43 -0.66
CA ILE A 71 14.97 -4.44 -0.99
C ILE A 71 14.81 -4.46 -2.51
N VAL A 72 14.92 -5.65 -3.11
CA VAL A 72 14.48 -5.87 -4.49
C VAL A 72 13.04 -6.30 -4.46
N THR A 73 12.17 -5.55 -5.14
CA THR A 73 10.77 -5.90 -5.33
C THR A 73 10.59 -6.42 -6.74
N GLN A 74 10.19 -7.69 -6.86
CA GLN A 74 9.82 -8.30 -8.12
C GLN A 74 8.30 -8.19 -8.29
N TYR A 75 7.86 -7.67 -9.44
CA TYR A 75 6.46 -7.53 -9.80
C TYR A 75 6.08 -8.47 -10.94
N GLN A 76 4.90 -9.05 -10.83
CA GLN A 76 4.23 -9.76 -11.90
C GLN A 76 2.78 -9.28 -12.00
N TYR A 77 2.36 -8.94 -13.21
CA TYR A 77 0.99 -8.59 -13.55
C TYR A 77 0.51 -9.54 -14.64
N THR A 78 -0.58 -10.27 -14.39
CA THR A 78 -1.24 -11.05 -15.44
C THR A 78 -2.58 -10.39 -15.77
N MET A 79 -2.68 -9.89 -16.99
CA MET A 79 -3.84 -9.15 -17.49
C MET A 79 -4.71 -10.07 -18.34
N TYR A 80 -5.99 -10.16 -18.01
CA TYR A 80 -6.97 -10.99 -18.67
C TYR A 80 -7.87 -10.20 -19.62
N SER A 81 -8.53 -10.89 -20.54
CA SER A 81 -9.41 -10.28 -21.56
C SER A 81 -10.66 -9.62 -20.98
N ASP A 82 -11.10 -10.01 -19.79
CA ASP A 82 -12.22 -9.39 -19.06
C ASP A 82 -11.85 -8.10 -18.33
N GLY A 83 -10.55 -7.72 -18.36
CA GLY A 83 -10.02 -6.53 -17.69
C GLY A 83 -9.54 -6.78 -16.26
N SER A 84 -9.63 -8.00 -15.75
CA SER A 84 -9.04 -8.34 -14.46
C SER A 84 -7.51 -8.42 -14.54
N ILE A 85 -6.85 -8.21 -13.40
CA ILE A 85 -5.39 -8.22 -13.28
C ILE A 85 -5.02 -8.97 -12.01
N ASP A 86 -4.27 -10.06 -12.15
CA ASP A 86 -3.57 -10.67 -11.02
C ASP A 86 -2.28 -9.90 -10.78
N PHE A 87 -2.09 -9.48 -9.54
CA PHE A 87 -0.92 -8.71 -9.12
C PHE A 87 -0.16 -9.43 -8.02
N HIS A 88 1.11 -9.74 -8.30
CA HIS A 88 2.02 -10.35 -7.34
C HIS A 88 3.24 -9.45 -7.14
N ALA A 89 3.59 -9.20 -5.88
CA ALA A 89 4.80 -8.51 -5.47
C ALA A 89 5.60 -9.38 -4.51
N LYS A 90 6.87 -9.64 -4.84
CA LYS A 90 7.81 -10.38 -3.99
C LYS A 90 8.92 -9.46 -3.52
N TYR A 91 9.03 -9.31 -2.20
CA TYR A 91 10.05 -8.48 -1.56
C TYR A 91 11.22 -9.34 -1.13
N ILE A 92 12.41 -9.01 -1.61
CA ILE A 92 13.65 -9.75 -1.36
C ILE A 92 14.63 -8.81 -0.66
N PRO A 93 14.73 -8.89 0.69
CA PRO A 93 15.68 -8.08 1.43
C PRO A 93 17.11 -8.45 1.06
N GLN A 94 17.97 -7.44 0.97
CA GLN A 94 19.40 -7.54 0.77
C GLN A 94 20.11 -6.89 1.95
N ASP A 95 21.05 -7.58 2.53
CA ASP A 95 21.82 -7.13 3.69
C ASP A 95 20.97 -6.88 4.96
N SER A 96 21.55 -6.21 5.94
CA SER A 96 20.87 -5.86 7.17
C SER A 96 20.00 -4.62 6.97
N LEU A 97 18.71 -4.76 7.15
CA LEU A 97 17.73 -3.67 7.03
C LEU A 97 17.45 -3.00 8.41
N PRO A 98 17.04 -1.72 8.44
CA PRO A 98 16.44 -1.12 9.61
C PRO A 98 15.07 -1.74 9.90
N THR A 99 14.55 -1.52 11.12
CA THR A 99 13.16 -1.87 11.43
C THR A 99 12.21 -1.11 10.52
N MET A 100 11.35 -1.83 9.79
CA MET A 100 10.41 -1.22 8.85
C MET A 100 9.00 -1.11 9.45
N PRO A 101 8.34 0.06 9.30
CA PRO A 101 6.98 0.25 9.80
C PRO A 101 5.92 -0.48 8.98
N CYS A 102 6.19 -0.72 7.71
CA CYS A 102 5.30 -1.45 6.80
C CYS A 102 6.08 -2.06 5.63
N ILE A 103 5.49 -3.02 4.95
CA ILE A 103 5.94 -3.60 3.68
C ILE A 103 4.70 -3.75 2.80
N GLY A 104 4.71 -3.12 1.63
CA GLY A 104 3.57 -3.14 0.74
C GLY A 104 3.78 -2.35 -0.54
N ASN A 105 2.68 -1.93 -1.14
CA ASN A 105 2.68 -1.13 -2.36
C ASN A 105 1.75 0.08 -2.23
N THR A 106 2.16 1.18 -2.81
CA THR A 106 1.31 2.36 -3.01
C THR A 106 0.77 2.36 -4.42
N PHE A 107 -0.54 2.56 -4.55
CA PHE A 107 -1.23 2.75 -5.82
C PHE A 107 -1.64 4.23 -5.91
N ILE A 108 -1.27 4.89 -7.00
CA ILE A 108 -1.72 6.27 -7.28
C ILE A 108 -2.91 6.18 -8.22
N LEU A 109 -4.09 6.52 -7.72
CA LEU A 109 -5.35 6.41 -8.42
C LEU A 109 -5.95 7.79 -8.73
N PRO A 110 -6.83 7.89 -9.76
CA PRO A 110 -7.51 9.14 -10.05
C PRO A 110 -8.37 9.63 -8.87
N ASN A 111 -8.36 10.92 -8.60
CA ASN A 111 -9.15 11.55 -7.53
C ASN A 111 -10.67 11.49 -7.75
N THR A 112 -11.10 11.08 -8.94
CA THR A 112 -12.52 10.80 -9.24
C THR A 112 -13.06 9.58 -8.48
N LEU A 113 -12.19 8.69 -7.99
CA LEU A 113 -12.56 7.55 -7.15
C LEU A 113 -12.73 8.01 -5.70
N SER A 114 -13.84 8.65 -5.42
CA SER A 114 -14.12 9.33 -4.15
C SER A 114 -14.82 8.47 -3.10
N ASN A 115 -15.30 7.27 -3.48
CA ASN A 115 -16.01 6.38 -2.58
C ASN A 115 -15.20 5.11 -2.33
N VAL A 116 -15.22 4.64 -1.08
CA VAL A 116 -14.61 3.39 -0.66
C VAL A 116 -15.61 2.50 0.05
N SER A 117 -15.59 1.22 -0.25
CA SER A 117 -16.28 0.20 0.55
C SER A 117 -15.37 -1.00 0.72
N TRP A 118 -15.46 -1.68 1.87
CA TRP A 118 -14.60 -2.83 2.16
C TRP A 118 -15.31 -3.91 2.97
N TYR A 119 -14.78 -5.11 2.87
CA TYR A 119 -15.09 -6.22 3.76
C TYR A 119 -13.86 -6.55 4.60
N GLY A 120 -13.90 -6.21 5.87
CA GLY A 120 -12.78 -6.29 6.81
C GLY A 120 -13.12 -5.63 8.14
N ARG A 121 -12.10 -5.25 8.91
CA ARG A 121 -12.32 -4.52 10.16
C ARG A 121 -12.76 -3.08 9.90
N GLY A 122 -13.72 -2.64 10.70
CA GLY A 122 -14.30 -1.30 10.64
C GLY A 122 -15.35 -1.09 11.73
N PRO A 123 -16.10 0.04 11.64
CA PRO A 123 -15.99 1.12 10.66
C PRO A 123 -14.78 2.03 10.85
N MET A 124 -14.20 2.06 12.06
CA MET A 124 -13.07 2.90 12.42
C MET A 124 -11.75 2.32 11.92
N GLU A 125 -10.74 3.17 11.81
CA GLU A 125 -9.38 2.73 11.50
C GLU A 125 -8.87 1.70 12.51
N THR A 126 -8.07 0.77 12.02
CA THR A 126 -7.44 -0.28 12.82
C THR A 126 -5.97 -0.44 12.43
N TYR A 127 -5.18 -0.86 13.40
CA TYR A 127 -3.75 -1.15 13.25
C TYR A 127 -3.44 -2.52 13.89
N PRO A 128 -2.29 -3.14 13.64
CA PRO A 128 -1.96 -4.46 14.19
C PRO A 128 -2.11 -4.56 15.72
N ASP A 129 -1.82 -3.46 16.41
CA ASP A 129 -1.91 -3.32 17.88
C ASP A 129 -3.23 -2.72 18.37
N ARG A 130 -4.15 -2.35 17.45
CA ARG A 130 -5.42 -1.69 17.76
C ARG A 130 -6.58 -2.25 16.92
N LYS A 131 -6.97 -3.50 17.19
CA LYS A 131 -8.05 -4.20 16.47
C LYS A 131 -9.34 -4.38 17.26
N THR A 132 -9.29 -4.29 18.61
CA THR A 132 -10.39 -4.66 19.50
C THR A 132 -11.59 -3.73 19.44
N SER A 133 -11.41 -2.49 19.00
CA SER A 133 -12.49 -1.50 18.83
C SER A 133 -13.33 -1.70 17.57
N SER A 134 -12.99 -2.68 16.72
CA SER A 134 -13.59 -2.88 15.41
C SER A 134 -14.03 -4.32 15.21
N SER A 135 -15.08 -4.51 14.41
CA SER A 135 -15.60 -5.83 14.02
C SER A 135 -15.41 -6.08 12.54
N ILE A 136 -15.42 -7.36 12.14
CA ILE A 136 -15.46 -7.74 10.73
C ILE A 136 -16.86 -7.47 10.18
N GLY A 137 -16.94 -6.77 9.07
CA GLY A 137 -18.19 -6.41 8.42
C GLY A 137 -17.99 -5.80 7.04
N ARG A 138 -19.12 -5.39 6.42
CA ARG A 138 -19.11 -4.58 5.20
C ARG A 138 -19.34 -3.14 5.57
N TRP A 139 -18.42 -2.29 5.16
CA TRP A 139 -18.37 -0.88 5.50
C TRP A 139 -18.27 -0.05 4.23
N ASN A 140 -18.67 1.20 4.31
CA ASN A 140 -18.54 2.17 3.23
C ASN A 140 -18.27 3.57 3.80
N ASN A 141 -17.56 4.38 3.03
CA ASN A 141 -17.25 5.75 3.39
C ASN A 141 -16.84 6.55 2.15
N THR A 142 -16.58 7.83 2.30
CA THR A 142 -15.84 8.60 1.29
C THR A 142 -14.34 8.52 1.56
N ILE A 143 -13.53 8.78 0.54
CA ILE A 143 -12.07 8.83 0.69
C ILE A 143 -11.66 9.93 1.67
N ASP A 144 -12.34 11.07 1.66
CA ASP A 144 -12.05 12.19 2.57
C ASP A 144 -12.32 11.82 4.03
N ASP A 145 -13.37 11.05 4.29
CA ASP A 145 -13.73 10.61 5.64
C ASP A 145 -12.86 9.46 6.18
N GLN A 146 -11.99 8.88 5.33
CA GLN A 146 -10.99 7.90 5.79
C GLN A 146 -9.84 8.57 6.55
N TYR A 147 -9.63 9.87 6.35
CA TYR A 147 -8.60 10.61 7.07
C TYR A 147 -9.10 11.06 8.44
N PHE A 148 -8.50 10.55 9.49
CA PHE A 148 -8.76 11.03 10.85
C PHE A 148 -7.86 12.22 11.19
N HIS A 149 -8.48 13.34 11.56
CA HIS A 149 -7.78 14.57 11.94
C HIS A 149 -7.23 14.49 13.37
N TYR A 150 -6.09 13.84 13.53
CA TYR A 150 -5.39 13.86 14.81
C TYR A 150 -4.88 15.27 15.13
N SER A 151 -4.82 15.62 16.43
CA SER A 151 -4.28 16.90 16.90
C SER A 151 -2.80 17.14 16.50
N ARG A 152 -2.07 16.07 16.26
CA ARG A 152 -0.73 16.07 15.67
C ARG A 152 -0.75 15.24 14.39
N PRO A 153 -0.21 15.78 13.28
CA PRO A 153 -0.13 15.05 12.03
C PRO A 153 0.62 13.71 12.19
N GLN A 154 -0.01 12.62 11.76
CA GLN A 154 0.48 11.27 11.88
C GLN A 154 -0.26 10.33 10.91
N ASP A 155 0.13 9.07 10.86
CA ASP A 155 -0.56 8.04 10.10
C ASP A 155 -2.01 7.88 10.53
N SER A 156 -2.91 7.64 9.56
CA SER A 156 -4.34 7.44 9.82
C SER A 156 -5.01 6.66 8.69
N GLY A 157 -6.24 6.17 8.94
CA GLY A 157 -7.10 5.56 7.94
C GLY A 157 -6.73 4.14 7.54
N ASN A 158 -5.89 3.44 8.30
CA ASN A 158 -5.59 2.04 8.03
C ASN A 158 -6.73 1.12 8.45
N HIS A 159 -7.01 0.09 7.66
CA HIS A 159 -7.95 -0.97 7.95
C HIS A 159 -7.27 -2.34 7.85
N GLU A 160 -7.42 -3.14 8.89
CA GLU A 160 -6.83 -4.46 9.03
C GLU A 160 -7.82 -5.58 8.68
N ASP A 161 -7.26 -6.76 8.40
CA ASP A 161 -8.01 -7.99 8.17
C ASP A 161 -9.04 -7.83 7.02
N VAL A 162 -8.63 -7.18 5.93
CA VAL A 162 -9.46 -6.87 4.77
C VAL A 162 -9.34 -7.97 3.72
N ALA A 163 -10.48 -8.47 3.24
CA ALA A 163 -10.57 -9.43 2.15
C ALA A 163 -10.90 -8.76 0.81
N GLU A 164 -11.63 -7.64 0.85
CA GLU A 164 -12.11 -6.94 -0.34
C GLU A 164 -12.15 -5.43 -0.06
N VAL A 165 -11.67 -4.62 -1.02
CA VAL A 165 -11.87 -3.17 -1.05
C VAL A 165 -12.30 -2.73 -2.44
N ARG A 166 -13.29 -1.82 -2.50
CA ARG A 166 -13.77 -1.16 -3.73
C ARG A 166 -13.52 0.32 -3.62
N LEU A 167 -12.94 0.87 -4.67
CA LEU A 167 -12.75 2.30 -4.86
C LEU A 167 -13.53 2.71 -6.11
N THR A 168 -14.52 3.59 -5.97
CA THR A 168 -15.43 3.92 -7.06
C THR A 168 -15.65 5.41 -7.22
N ASP A 169 -15.99 5.81 -8.45
CA ASP A 169 -16.54 7.12 -8.75
C ASP A 169 -18.04 7.19 -8.36
N ASN A 170 -18.64 8.36 -8.55
CA ASN A 170 -20.08 8.59 -8.28
C ASN A 170 -21.02 7.82 -9.23
N LYS A 171 -20.48 7.15 -10.26
CA LYS A 171 -21.23 6.29 -11.18
C LYS A 171 -21.04 4.80 -10.88
N GLY A 172 -20.30 4.47 -9.81
CA GLY A 172 -20.00 3.11 -9.41
C GLY A 172 -18.90 2.44 -10.24
N LYS A 173 -18.19 3.19 -11.09
CA LYS A 173 -17.05 2.67 -11.85
C LYS A 173 -15.77 2.82 -11.02
N GLY A 174 -14.90 1.83 -11.06
CA GLY A 174 -13.64 1.89 -10.31
C GLY A 174 -12.95 0.55 -10.21
N TRP A 175 -12.34 0.31 -9.08
CA TRP A 175 -11.52 -0.85 -8.78
C TRP A 175 -12.15 -1.71 -7.72
N LEU A 176 -12.07 -3.01 -7.92
CA LEU A 176 -12.25 -4.03 -6.90
C LEU A 176 -10.89 -4.70 -6.67
N ILE A 177 -10.41 -4.66 -5.45
CA ILE A 177 -9.17 -5.32 -5.03
C ILE A 177 -9.55 -6.40 -4.03
N THR A 178 -9.14 -7.63 -4.29
CA THR A 178 -9.38 -8.78 -3.43
C THR A 178 -8.06 -9.46 -3.10
N ALA A 179 -7.96 -10.06 -1.92
CA ALA A 179 -6.85 -10.93 -1.58
C ALA A 179 -7.04 -12.28 -2.28
N GLU A 180 -6.02 -12.75 -2.97
CA GLU A 180 -5.99 -14.11 -3.51
C GLU A 180 -5.83 -15.14 -2.38
N ASN A 181 -4.92 -14.85 -1.45
CA ASN A 181 -4.65 -15.69 -0.29
C ASN A 181 -4.54 -14.84 0.98
N GLY A 182 -5.30 -15.19 2.01
CA GLY A 182 -5.27 -14.47 3.30
C GLY A 182 -6.03 -13.14 3.30
N LEU A 183 -5.56 -12.23 4.09
CA LEU A 183 -6.14 -10.90 4.29
C LEU A 183 -5.03 -9.86 4.15
N PHE A 184 -5.38 -8.63 3.81
CA PHE A 184 -4.44 -7.52 3.72
C PHE A 184 -4.88 -6.35 4.60
N SER A 185 -4.01 -5.38 4.80
CA SER A 185 -4.34 -4.07 5.31
C SER A 185 -4.29 -3.04 4.19
N TYR A 186 -5.14 -2.00 4.28
CA TYR A 186 -5.14 -0.90 3.33
C TYR A 186 -5.37 0.44 4.02
N SER A 187 -4.86 1.48 3.38
CA SER A 187 -5.26 2.87 3.61
C SER A 187 -5.61 3.49 2.26
N ALA A 188 -6.71 4.24 2.20
CA ALA A 188 -7.11 4.97 1.00
C ALA A 188 -7.36 6.43 1.38
N LEU A 189 -6.41 7.31 1.07
CA LEU A 189 -6.39 8.68 1.54
C LEU A 189 -6.22 9.66 0.38
N PRO A 190 -6.74 10.90 0.48
CA PRO A 190 -6.52 11.93 -0.52
C PRO A 190 -5.13 12.58 -0.43
N TYR A 191 -4.27 12.09 0.48
CA TYR A 191 -2.94 12.62 0.77
C TYR A 191 -1.87 11.56 0.51
N SER A 192 -0.71 12.00 0.07
CA SER A 192 0.50 11.17 0.10
C SER A 192 1.01 11.03 1.54
N VAL A 193 1.77 9.97 1.81
CA VAL A 193 2.36 9.75 3.16
C VAL A 193 3.16 10.97 3.63
N ASN A 194 3.89 11.65 2.74
CA ASN A 194 4.69 12.83 3.10
C ASN A 194 3.84 14.08 3.42
N GLN A 195 2.55 14.07 3.14
CA GLN A 195 1.62 15.15 3.50
C GLN A 195 0.93 14.91 4.86
N LEU A 196 1.11 13.71 5.43
CA LEU A 196 0.47 13.31 6.69
C LEU A 196 1.25 13.75 7.94
N TYR A 197 2.49 14.27 7.81
CA TYR A 197 3.35 14.61 8.96
C TYR A 197 4.36 15.72 8.67
#